data_b2e25a17daae0f47ddc17ef1e1565893
#
_entry.id   b2e25a17daae0f47ddc17ef1e1565893
#
_cell.length_a   1.000
_cell.length_b   1.000
_cell.length_c   1.000
_cell.angle_alpha   90.00
_cell.angle_beta   90.00
_cell.angle_gamma   90.00
#
_symmetry.space_group_name_H-M   'P 1'
#
loop_
_entity.id
_entity.type
_entity.pdbx_description
1 polymer ?
#
loop_
_entity_poly.entity_id
_entity_poly.type
_entity_poly.pdbx_seq_one_letter_code
_entity_poly.pdbx_strand_id
1 'polypeptide(L)'
;MTDSMENKTPQGDPSEKPKMTWKRLWKEWILPFGLEIIALWLIVHFIFFVAIVPSGSMLPTIAEKSALFTWRVHDPEKLERGDIVVFESDELNETLIKRLIGLPGDHVVIAEDGSLTINGEAYPEEYVVYQYAIPGEYDVPEGHYLFFGDNRANSLDARYWDNTYIPAEKISGHAVFTIFPFGNFGKL
;
A
#
# COMPACT_ATOMS: atom_id res chain seq x y z
N MET A 1 -87.12 -1.15 -26.50
CA MET A 1 -86.05 -0.08 -26.62
C MET A 1 -85.21 -0.17 -25.40
N THR A 2 -84.11 -0.95 -25.50
CA THR A 2 -83.13 -1.17 -24.44
C THR A 2 -81.81 -0.54 -24.90
N ASP A 3 -81.45 0.56 -24.27
CA ASP A 3 -80.30 1.31 -24.58
C ASP A 3 -79.14 0.69 -23.80
N SER A 4 -78.21 0.11 -24.51
CA SER A 4 -76.99 -0.54 -23.94
C SER A 4 -75.91 0.53 -23.79
N MET A 5 -75.66 1.02 -22.59
CA MET A 5 -74.53 1.88 -22.29
C MET A 5 -73.23 1.07 -22.28
N GLU A 6 -72.50 1.22 -23.34
CA GLU A 6 -71.11 0.66 -23.48
C GLU A 6 -70.14 1.45 -22.63
N ASN A 7 -69.69 0.83 -21.56
CA ASN A 7 -68.68 1.38 -20.65
C ASN A 7 -67.28 1.26 -21.29
N LYS A 8 -66.83 2.33 -21.94
CA LYS A 8 -65.45 2.42 -22.46
C LYS A 8 -64.47 2.73 -21.33
N THR A 9 -63.76 1.71 -20.88
CA THR A 9 -62.55 1.89 -20.05
C THR A 9 -61.49 2.65 -20.87
N PRO A 10 -60.85 3.72 -20.34
CA PRO A 10 -59.77 4.42 -21.06
C PRO A 10 -58.54 3.52 -21.12
N GLN A 11 -58.26 3.00 -22.30
CA GLN A 11 -56.95 2.38 -22.59
C GLN A 11 -55.92 3.50 -22.64
N GLY A 12 -54.99 3.52 -21.64
CA GLY A 12 -53.83 4.37 -21.66
C GLY A 12 -52.95 4.02 -22.86
N ASP A 13 -52.42 5.00 -23.55
CA ASP A 13 -51.52 4.90 -24.68
C ASP A 13 -50.24 4.15 -24.25
N PRO A 14 -49.90 3.01 -24.89
CA PRO A 14 -48.69 2.23 -24.54
C PRO A 14 -47.38 2.96 -24.89
N SER A 15 -47.46 4.14 -25.53
CA SER A 15 -46.27 4.92 -25.93
C SER A 15 -45.82 5.96 -24.88
N GLU A 16 -46.59 6.22 -23.81
CA GLU A 16 -46.15 7.15 -22.77
C GLU A 16 -45.06 6.52 -21.90
N LYS A 17 -43.81 6.88 -22.21
CA LYS A 17 -42.69 6.59 -21.31
C LYS A 17 -42.95 7.25 -19.96
N PRO A 18 -42.80 6.50 -18.84
CA PRO A 18 -43.11 7.05 -17.52
C PRO A 18 -42.27 8.29 -17.25
N LYS A 19 -42.91 9.41 -16.98
CA LYS A 19 -42.25 10.68 -16.66
C LYS A 19 -41.35 10.47 -15.45
N MET A 20 -40.05 10.77 -15.63
CA MET A 20 -39.07 10.71 -14.58
C MET A 20 -39.45 11.66 -13.44
N THR A 21 -39.93 11.13 -12.34
CA THR A 21 -40.21 11.91 -11.13
C THR A 21 -38.93 12.06 -10.31
N TRP A 22 -38.75 13.22 -9.65
CA TRP A 22 -37.59 13.48 -8.78
C TRP A 22 -37.32 12.37 -7.75
N LYS A 23 -38.37 11.81 -7.15
CA LYS A 23 -38.30 10.70 -6.21
C LYS A 23 -37.73 9.40 -6.85
N ARG A 24 -38.08 9.17 -8.13
CA ARG A 24 -37.61 8.02 -8.88
C ARG A 24 -36.14 8.19 -9.29
N LEU A 25 -35.76 9.41 -9.75
CA LEU A 25 -34.38 9.76 -10.04
C LEU A 25 -33.50 9.58 -8.80
N TRP A 26 -33.95 10.06 -7.64
CA TRP A 26 -33.21 9.92 -6.37
C TRP A 26 -33.01 8.45 -5.99
N LYS A 27 -34.09 7.64 -6.01
CA LYS A 27 -34.04 6.24 -5.56
C LYS A 27 -33.32 5.31 -6.53
N GLU A 28 -33.48 5.51 -7.85
CA GLU A 28 -32.97 4.60 -8.88
C GLU A 28 -31.52 4.95 -9.30
N TRP A 29 -31.12 6.23 -9.14
CA TRP A 29 -29.80 6.68 -9.61
C TRP A 29 -28.94 7.28 -8.49
N ILE A 30 -29.42 8.29 -7.79
CA ILE A 30 -28.58 9.04 -6.84
C ILE A 30 -28.20 8.18 -5.64
N LEU A 31 -29.14 7.43 -5.07
CA LEU A 31 -28.89 6.59 -3.90
C LEU A 31 -27.89 5.45 -4.20
N PRO A 32 -28.06 4.61 -5.25
CA PRO A 32 -27.09 3.54 -5.54
C PRO A 32 -25.72 4.09 -5.90
N PHE A 33 -25.62 5.12 -6.76
CA PHE A 33 -24.32 5.73 -7.07
C PHE A 33 -23.66 6.36 -5.85
N GLY A 34 -24.43 6.98 -4.96
CA GLY A 34 -23.91 7.51 -3.70
C GLY A 34 -23.34 6.42 -2.80
N LEU A 35 -24.03 5.28 -2.69
CA LEU A 35 -23.54 4.12 -1.93
C LEU A 35 -22.27 3.50 -2.54
N GLU A 36 -22.20 3.40 -3.87
CA GLU A 36 -21.01 2.91 -4.58
C GLU A 36 -19.80 3.83 -4.34
N ILE A 37 -20.00 5.15 -4.42
CA ILE A 37 -18.92 6.12 -4.14
C ILE A 37 -18.45 6.02 -2.69
N ILE A 38 -19.38 5.89 -1.74
CA ILE A 38 -19.02 5.71 -0.32
C ILE A 38 -18.27 4.39 -0.11
N ALA A 39 -18.74 3.30 -0.71
CA ALA A 39 -18.08 2.00 -0.61
C ALA A 39 -16.66 2.05 -1.20
N LEU A 40 -16.50 2.65 -2.38
CA LEU A 40 -15.18 2.84 -2.99
C LEU A 40 -14.26 3.72 -2.12
N TRP A 41 -14.81 4.80 -1.57
CA TRP A 41 -14.05 5.67 -0.66
C TRP A 41 -13.59 4.92 0.60
N LEU A 42 -14.46 4.09 1.20
CA LEU A 42 -14.09 3.25 2.34
C LEU A 42 -12.98 2.25 1.99
N ILE A 43 -13.08 1.59 0.83
CA ILE A 43 -12.07 0.65 0.36
C ILE A 43 -10.72 1.35 0.21
N VAL A 44 -10.67 2.46 -0.53
CA VAL A 44 -9.42 3.21 -0.75
C VAL A 44 -8.87 3.78 0.56
N HIS A 45 -9.74 4.20 1.48
CA HIS A 45 -9.29 4.80 2.73
C HIS A 45 -8.79 3.77 3.75
N PHE A 46 -9.43 2.60 3.84
CA PHE A 46 -9.14 1.61 4.89
C PHE A 46 -8.34 0.39 4.42
N ILE A 47 -8.32 0.07 3.13
CA ILE A 47 -7.72 -1.19 2.66
C ILE A 47 -6.40 -0.96 1.95
N PHE A 48 -6.33 -0.02 1.01
CA PHE A 48 -5.11 0.22 0.25
C PHE A 48 -4.90 1.69 -0.11
N PHE A 49 -3.69 2.02 -0.56
CA PHE A 49 -3.36 3.32 -1.13
C PHE A 49 -2.28 3.15 -2.21
N VAL A 50 -2.03 4.21 -2.97
CA VAL A 50 -0.94 4.25 -3.94
C VAL A 50 0.20 5.06 -3.35
N ALA A 51 1.37 4.42 -3.20
CA ALA A 51 2.59 5.08 -2.78
C ALA A 51 3.43 5.49 -4.00
N ILE A 52 3.94 6.71 -4.00
CA ILE A 52 4.85 7.20 -5.03
C ILE A 52 6.27 7.17 -4.48
N VAL A 53 7.21 6.63 -5.25
CA VAL A 53 8.62 6.46 -4.87
C VAL A 53 9.43 7.69 -5.34
N PRO A 54 9.88 8.57 -4.44
CA PRO A 54 10.55 9.81 -4.86
C PRO A 54 12.05 9.62 -5.15
N SER A 55 12.68 8.54 -4.68
CA SER A 55 14.13 8.36 -4.70
C SER A 55 14.57 6.99 -5.20
N GLY A 56 15.87 6.86 -5.53
CA GLY A 56 16.49 5.62 -5.99
C GLY A 56 16.97 4.68 -4.86
N SER A 57 16.54 4.87 -3.62
CA SER A 57 17.01 4.07 -2.47
C SER A 57 16.62 2.58 -2.54
N MET A 58 15.64 2.24 -3.37
CA MET A 58 15.16 0.87 -3.59
C MET A 58 15.55 0.28 -4.95
N LEU A 59 16.46 0.93 -5.68
CA LEU A 59 17.03 0.40 -6.93
C LEU A 59 17.83 -0.88 -6.68
N PRO A 60 17.80 -1.87 -7.60
CA PRO A 60 17.03 -1.88 -8.84
C PRO A 60 15.57 -2.36 -8.67
N THR A 61 15.18 -2.83 -7.49
CA THR A 61 13.86 -3.44 -7.22
C THR A 61 12.72 -2.48 -7.59
N ILE A 62 12.85 -1.20 -7.18
CA ILE A 62 11.86 -0.17 -7.47
C ILE A 62 12.56 1.04 -8.08
N ALA A 63 12.11 1.42 -9.28
CA ALA A 63 12.61 2.61 -9.95
C ALA A 63 12.04 3.90 -9.33
N GLU A 64 12.78 5.00 -9.45
CA GLU A 64 12.28 6.32 -9.08
C GLU A 64 10.99 6.65 -9.85
N LYS A 65 10.10 7.42 -9.21
CA LYS A 65 8.80 7.83 -9.76
C LYS A 65 7.84 6.66 -10.03
N SER A 66 8.14 5.47 -9.50
CA SER A 66 7.20 4.36 -9.53
C SER A 66 5.99 4.64 -8.66
N ALA A 67 4.82 4.17 -9.12
CA ALA A 67 3.59 4.10 -8.33
C ALA A 67 3.37 2.66 -7.88
N LEU A 68 3.21 2.46 -6.58
CA LEU A 68 3.08 1.16 -5.95
C LEU A 68 1.68 0.96 -5.40
N PHE A 69 1.09 -0.18 -5.64
CA PHE A 69 -0.08 -0.64 -4.92
C PHE A 69 0.34 -1.13 -3.53
N THR A 70 -0.23 -0.54 -2.50
CA THR A 70 0.18 -0.75 -1.12
C THR A 70 -1.04 -1.08 -0.27
N TRP A 71 -1.03 -2.26 0.36
CA TRP A 71 -2.01 -2.61 1.39
C TRP A 71 -1.75 -1.82 2.67
N ARG A 72 -2.81 -1.33 3.30
CA ARG A 72 -2.68 -0.76 4.64
C ARG A 72 -2.37 -1.85 5.66
N VAL A 73 -1.37 -1.61 6.47
CA VAL A 73 -1.00 -2.51 7.56
C VAL A 73 -1.76 -2.07 8.81
N HIS A 74 -2.64 -2.95 9.29
CA HIS A 74 -3.39 -2.77 10.54
C HIS A 74 -2.81 -3.61 11.67
N ASP A 75 -2.00 -4.60 11.31
CA ASP A 75 -1.37 -5.55 12.22
C ASP A 75 0.08 -5.77 11.75
N PRO A 76 1.03 -4.98 12.27
CA PRO A 76 2.45 -5.07 11.88
C PRO A 76 3.11 -6.41 12.21
N GLU A 77 2.57 -7.18 13.16
CA GLU A 77 3.10 -8.50 13.52
C GLU A 77 2.97 -9.54 12.39
N LYS A 78 2.13 -9.25 11.38
CA LYS A 78 1.96 -10.09 10.19
C LYS A 78 2.95 -9.79 9.07
N LEU A 79 3.78 -8.76 9.24
CA LEU A 79 4.83 -8.47 8.28
C LEU A 79 5.90 -9.55 8.32
N GLU A 80 6.39 -9.89 7.14
CA GLU A 80 7.45 -10.87 6.99
C GLU A 80 8.77 -10.16 6.60
N ARG A 81 9.88 -10.78 6.98
CA ARG A 81 11.20 -10.32 6.57
C ARG A 81 11.31 -10.35 5.03
N GLY A 82 11.81 -9.27 4.47
CA GLY A 82 11.88 -9.06 3.03
C GLY A 82 10.72 -8.22 2.46
N ASP A 83 9.65 -7.99 3.23
CA ASP A 83 8.54 -7.12 2.80
C ASP A 83 9.03 -5.70 2.52
N ILE A 84 8.46 -5.08 1.48
CA ILE A 84 8.70 -3.68 1.18
C ILE A 84 7.62 -2.86 1.87
N VAL A 85 8.04 -2.03 2.80
CA VAL A 85 7.14 -1.36 3.75
C VAL A 85 7.20 0.15 3.58
N VAL A 86 6.02 0.77 3.68
CA VAL A 86 5.83 2.22 3.74
C VAL A 86 5.60 2.61 5.20
N PHE A 87 6.40 3.54 5.70
CA PHE A 87 6.33 4.00 7.09
C PHE A 87 6.70 5.49 7.22
N GLU A 88 6.37 6.08 8.36
CA GLU A 88 6.71 7.45 8.69
C GLU A 88 8.00 7.49 9.53
N SER A 89 8.95 8.32 9.14
CA SER A 89 10.15 8.62 9.91
C SER A 89 9.99 9.96 10.64
N ASP A 90 9.97 9.92 11.96
CA ASP A 90 9.92 11.15 12.76
C ASP A 90 11.23 11.96 12.65
N GLU A 91 12.37 11.28 12.52
CA GLU A 91 13.66 11.93 12.38
C GLU A 91 13.78 12.75 11.11
N LEU A 92 13.33 12.17 9.98
CA LEU A 92 13.39 12.82 8.68
C LEU A 92 12.12 13.65 8.37
N ASN A 93 11.06 13.46 9.17
CA ASN A 93 9.73 14.04 8.94
C ASN A 93 9.19 13.73 7.52
N GLU A 94 9.42 12.49 7.07
CA GLU A 94 9.09 12.01 5.74
C GLU A 94 8.47 10.61 5.79
N THR A 95 7.65 10.31 4.77
CA THR A 95 7.20 8.95 4.50
C THR A 95 8.24 8.23 3.66
N LEU A 96 8.72 7.10 4.15
CA LEU A 96 9.78 6.31 3.53
C LEU A 96 9.25 4.97 3.01
N ILE A 97 9.98 4.43 2.04
CA ILE A 97 9.77 3.08 1.50
C ILE A 97 11.09 2.35 1.58
N LYS A 98 11.15 1.27 2.36
CA LYS A 98 12.35 0.45 2.57
C LYS A 98 11.96 -1.02 2.70
N ARG A 99 12.98 -1.89 2.68
CA ARG A 99 12.80 -3.32 2.94
C ARG A 99 12.94 -3.63 4.42
N LEU A 100 12.03 -4.45 4.92
CA LEU A 100 12.04 -4.97 6.27
C LEU A 100 13.15 -6.03 6.41
N ILE A 101 14.14 -5.74 7.23
CA ILE A 101 15.30 -6.62 7.46
C ILE A 101 15.21 -7.29 8.83
N GLY A 102 14.97 -6.51 9.90
CA GLY A 102 14.88 -7.02 11.25
C GLY A 102 13.47 -6.94 11.81
N LEU A 103 12.98 -8.06 12.32
CA LEU A 103 11.74 -8.19 13.07
C LEU A 103 11.99 -7.95 14.57
N PRO A 104 10.95 -7.68 15.38
CA PRO A 104 11.10 -7.57 16.84
C PRO A 104 11.86 -8.76 17.46
N GLY A 105 12.88 -8.48 18.27
CA GLY A 105 13.73 -9.48 18.92
C GLY A 105 14.89 -10.02 18.06
N ASP A 106 15.04 -9.59 16.81
CA ASP A 106 16.15 -10.03 15.96
C ASP A 106 17.47 -9.37 16.33
N HIS A 107 18.55 -10.15 16.20
CA HIS A 107 19.93 -9.70 16.21
C HIS A 107 20.48 -9.72 14.80
N VAL A 108 20.73 -8.54 14.22
CA VAL A 108 21.14 -8.35 12.83
C VAL A 108 22.57 -7.82 12.78
N VAL A 109 23.45 -8.49 12.03
CA VAL A 109 24.87 -8.09 11.90
C VAL A 109 25.23 -7.89 10.43
N ILE A 110 25.82 -6.74 10.10
CA ILE A 110 26.46 -6.45 8.83
C ILE A 110 27.96 -6.57 9.01
N ALA A 111 28.61 -7.50 8.30
CA ALA A 111 30.04 -7.71 8.34
C ALA A 111 30.81 -6.69 7.49
N GLU A 112 32.13 -6.66 7.61
CA GLU A 112 33.04 -5.78 6.86
C GLU A 112 32.93 -5.94 5.33
N ASP A 113 32.57 -7.13 4.85
CA ASP A 113 32.34 -7.42 3.43
C ASP A 113 30.93 -7.09 2.96
N GLY A 114 30.06 -6.62 3.85
CA GLY A 114 28.64 -6.29 3.59
C GLY A 114 27.70 -7.49 3.66
N SER A 115 28.18 -8.68 4.02
CA SER A 115 27.33 -9.83 4.25
C SER A 115 26.45 -9.63 5.49
N LEU A 116 25.21 -10.12 5.43
CA LEU A 116 24.22 -9.99 6.48
C LEU A 116 23.99 -11.33 7.17
N THR A 117 23.97 -11.30 8.49
CA THR A 117 23.49 -12.42 9.31
C THR A 117 22.35 -11.96 10.21
N ILE A 118 21.39 -12.83 10.47
CA ILE A 118 20.26 -12.59 11.34
C ILE A 118 20.17 -13.76 12.32
N ASN A 119 20.23 -13.46 13.61
CA ASN A 119 20.23 -14.45 14.68
C ASN A 119 21.37 -15.51 14.50
N GLY A 120 22.49 -15.09 13.91
CA GLY A 120 23.65 -15.94 13.63
C GLY A 120 23.56 -16.77 12.34
N GLU A 121 22.46 -16.70 11.60
CA GLU A 121 22.30 -17.37 10.32
C GLU A 121 22.53 -16.39 9.15
N ALA A 122 23.23 -16.85 8.10
CA ALA A 122 23.46 -16.03 6.92
C ALA A 122 22.14 -15.70 6.21
N TYR A 123 21.93 -14.44 5.90
CA TYR A 123 20.79 -13.95 5.16
C TYR A 123 21.21 -13.43 3.78
N PRO A 124 21.06 -14.23 2.70
CA PRO A 124 21.47 -13.81 1.36
C PRO A 124 20.48 -12.78 0.80
N GLU A 125 21.04 -11.70 0.25
CA GLU A 125 20.25 -10.57 -0.27
C GLU A 125 20.41 -10.43 -1.78
N GLU A 126 19.79 -11.32 -2.55
CA GLU A 126 19.90 -11.36 -4.02
C GLU A 126 19.40 -10.09 -4.71
N TYR A 127 18.53 -9.32 -4.05
CA TYR A 127 18.00 -8.04 -4.51
C TYR A 127 18.99 -6.87 -4.39
N VAL A 128 20.07 -7.03 -3.60
CA VAL A 128 21.09 -5.99 -3.40
C VAL A 128 22.14 -6.06 -4.49
N VAL A 129 22.02 -5.19 -5.49
CA VAL A 129 22.99 -5.09 -6.59
C VAL A 129 24.03 -4.01 -6.32
N TYR A 130 23.62 -2.89 -5.72
CA TYR A 130 24.50 -1.76 -5.41
C TYR A 130 24.98 -1.88 -3.96
N GLN A 131 26.03 -2.68 -3.77
CA GLN A 131 26.60 -2.95 -2.46
C GLN A 131 27.37 -1.74 -1.91
N TYR A 132 27.21 -1.51 -0.61
CA TYR A 132 28.06 -0.63 0.19
C TYR A 132 28.03 -1.11 1.63
N ALA A 133 29.15 -1.65 2.10
CA ALA A 133 29.25 -2.16 3.45
C ALA A 133 29.35 -1.02 4.45
N ILE A 134 28.49 -1.02 5.43
CA ILE A 134 28.59 -0.24 6.66
C ILE A 134 28.45 -1.28 7.76
N PRO A 135 29.57 -1.77 8.31
CA PRO A 135 29.53 -2.76 9.37
C PRO A 135 28.75 -2.24 10.56
N GLY A 136 27.92 -3.07 11.14
CA GLY A 136 27.10 -2.70 12.28
C GLY A 136 26.37 -3.89 12.87
N GLU A 137 25.92 -3.71 14.09
CA GLU A 137 25.21 -4.70 14.89
C GLU A 137 23.95 -4.04 15.46
N TYR A 138 22.81 -4.71 15.29
CA TYR A 138 21.49 -4.16 15.55
C TYR A 138 20.68 -5.18 16.36
N ASP A 139 20.34 -4.83 17.58
CA ASP A 139 19.37 -5.57 18.41
C ASP A 139 18.01 -4.92 18.29
N VAL A 140 17.10 -5.53 17.56
CA VAL A 140 15.79 -4.94 17.26
C VAL A 140 14.88 -5.06 18.49
N PRO A 141 14.44 -3.93 19.10
CA PRO A 141 13.57 -3.98 20.27
C PRO A 141 12.18 -4.56 19.95
N GLU A 142 11.50 -5.06 20.97
CA GLU A 142 10.10 -5.45 20.85
C GLU A 142 9.23 -4.30 20.35
N GLY A 143 8.31 -4.59 19.42
CA GLY A 143 7.43 -3.60 18.82
C GLY A 143 8.11 -2.64 17.83
N HIS A 144 9.37 -2.90 17.47
CA HIS A 144 10.14 -2.11 16.51
C HIS A 144 10.63 -2.98 15.35
N TYR A 145 10.99 -2.31 14.26
CA TYR A 145 11.39 -2.93 13.01
C TYR A 145 12.65 -2.22 12.45
N LEU A 146 13.51 -3.00 11.77
CA LEU A 146 14.74 -2.50 11.15
C LEU A 146 14.59 -2.51 9.62
N PHE A 147 14.88 -1.38 8.99
CA PHE A 147 14.66 -1.17 7.56
C PHE A 147 15.95 -0.73 6.83
N PHE A 148 16.25 -1.38 5.69
CA PHE A 148 17.32 -0.96 4.79
C PHE A 148 16.77 -0.71 3.37
N GLY A 149 17.46 0.15 2.62
CA GLY A 149 17.20 0.29 1.19
C GLY A 149 17.93 -0.80 0.38
N ASP A 150 17.35 -1.24 -0.73
CA ASP A 150 17.95 -2.22 -1.62
C ASP A 150 19.19 -1.65 -2.32
N ASN A 151 19.21 -0.35 -2.58
CA ASN A 151 20.39 0.37 -3.07
C ASN A 151 21.31 0.75 -1.90
N ARG A 152 22.07 -0.20 -1.39
CA ARG A 152 22.96 -0.02 -0.22
C ARG A 152 23.94 1.13 -0.38
N ALA A 153 24.38 1.40 -1.60
CA ALA A 153 25.33 2.48 -1.90
C ALA A 153 24.70 3.87 -1.88
N ASN A 154 23.37 3.98 -2.06
CA ASN A 154 22.69 5.26 -2.15
C ASN A 154 21.34 5.27 -1.43
N SER A 155 21.31 4.75 -0.21
CA SER A 155 20.14 4.76 0.65
C SER A 155 20.48 5.41 1.98
N LEU A 156 19.74 6.46 2.34
CA LEU A 156 19.69 6.97 3.69
C LEU A 156 18.67 6.11 4.46
N ASP A 157 19.16 5.19 5.27
CA ASP A 157 18.36 4.22 6.02
C ASP A 157 18.88 4.00 7.44
N ALA A 158 18.38 3.00 8.14
CA ALA A 158 18.70 2.73 9.54
C ALA A 158 20.20 2.61 9.87
N ARG A 159 21.05 2.40 8.87
CA ARG A 159 22.51 2.39 9.04
C ARG A 159 23.10 3.78 9.31
N TYR A 160 22.32 4.84 9.06
CA TYR A 160 22.74 6.24 9.21
C TYR A 160 21.90 7.03 10.20
N TRP A 161 20.69 6.50 10.58
CA TRP A 161 19.79 7.23 11.45
C TRP A 161 20.21 7.18 12.92
N ASP A 162 19.93 8.25 13.65
CA ASP A 162 20.05 8.29 15.10
C ASP A 162 18.94 7.42 15.74
N ASN A 163 17.72 7.49 15.18
CA ASN A 163 16.59 6.62 15.54
C ASN A 163 16.53 5.41 14.61
N THR A 164 17.42 4.45 14.82
CA THR A 164 17.64 3.28 13.96
C THR A 164 16.39 2.43 13.73
N TYR A 165 15.53 2.32 14.73
CA TYR A 165 14.38 1.41 14.72
C TYR A 165 13.06 2.16 14.57
N ILE A 166 12.19 1.66 13.69
CA ILE A 166 10.88 2.22 13.43
C ILE A 166 9.83 1.50 14.28
N PRO A 167 9.08 2.20 15.14
CA PRO A 167 8.04 1.58 15.95
C PRO A 167 6.85 1.14 15.08
N ALA A 168 6.16 0.09 15.52
CA ALA A 168 5.05 -0.56 14.82
C ALA A 168 3.94 0.42 14.38
N GLU A 169 3.61 1.41 15.22
CA GLU A 169 2.57 2.41 14.95
C GLU A 169 2.90 3.38 13.80
N LYS A 170 4.17 3.45 13.38
CA LYS A 170 4.62 4.28 12.26
C LYS A 170 4.50 3.55 10.92
N ILE A 171 4.21 2.25 10.92
CA ILE A 171 4.05 1.45 9.73
C ILE A 171 2.68 1.75 9.11
N SER A 172 2.68 2.18 7.86
CA SER A 172 1.48 2.58 7.13
C SER A 172 0.99 1.53 6.14
N GLY A 173 1.93 0.80 5.50
CA GLY A 173 1.53 -0.14 4.46
C GLY A 173 2.62 -1.07 3.96
N HIS A 174 2.19 -2.16 3.32
CA HIS A 174 3.02 -3.15 2.63
C HIS A 174 2.84 -2.98 1.12
N ALA A 175 3.89 -2.59 0.43
CA ALA A 175 3.92 -2.45 -1.02
C ALA A 175 4.07 -3.82 -1.69
N VAL A 176 3.10 -4.21 -2.52
CA VAL A 176 3.05 -5.57 -3.09
C VAL A 176 3.18 -5.60 -4.60
N PHE A 177 2.95 -4.45 -5.26
CA PHE A 177 2.87 -4.43 -6.71
C PHE A 177 3.28 -3.06 -7.30
N THR A 178 4.08 -3.08 -8.37
CA THR A 178 4.38 -1.87 -9.14
C THR A 178 3.30 -1.67 -10.20
N ILE A 179 2.57 -0.52 -10.13
CA ILE A 179 1.52 -0.15 -11.08
C ILE A 179 2.12 0.61 -12.28
N PHE A 180 3.06 1.50 -12.00
CA PHE A 180 3.72 2.36 -12.98
C PHE A 180 5.22 2.50 -12.65
N PRO A 181 6.13 2.59 -13.63
CA PRO A 181 5.88 2.55 -15.08
C PRO A 181 5.45 1.16 -15.57
N PHE A 182 4.67 1.12 -16.66
CA PHE A 182 4.13 -0.15 -17.18
C PHE A 182 5.21 -1.16 -17.60
N GLY A 183 6.44 -0.69 -17.90
CA GLY A 183 7.58 -1.57 -18.17
C GLY A 183 8.05 -2.37 -16.96
N ASN A 184 7.73 -1.91 -15.74
CA ASN A 184 8.09 -2.53 -14.47
C ASN A 184 6.83 -3.06 -13.73
N PHE A 185 5.71 -3.19 -14.45
CA PHE A 185 4.47 -3.70 -13.88
C PHE A 185 4.66 -5.13 -13.38
N GLY A 186 4.44 -5.37 -12.10
CA GLY A 186 4.62 -6.70 -11.53
C GLY A 186 4.62 -6.71 -10.01
N LYS A 187 4.69 -7.93 -9.47
CA LYS A 187 4.81 -8.20 -8.04
C LYS A 187 6.21 -7.77 -7.56
N LEU A 188 6.27 -7.20 -6.37
CA LEU A 188 7.49 -6.83 -5.64
C LEU A 188 8.00 -7.98 -4.79
#